data_ff34f45db28a02bc157a92b321ae680d
#
_entry.id   ff34f45db28a02bc157a92b321ae680d
#
_cell.length_a   1.000
_cell.length_b   1.000
_cell.length_c   1.000
_cell.angle_alpha   90.00
_cell.angle_beta   90.00
_cell.angle_gamma   90.00
#
_symmetry.space_group_name_H-M   'P 1'
#
loop_
_entity.id
_entity.type
_entity.pdbx_description
1 polymer ?
#
loop_
_entity_poly.entity_id
_entity_poly.type
_entity_poly.pdbx_seq_one_letter_code
_entity_poly.pdbx_strand_id
1 'polypeptide(L)'
;MRSVLLAGCLLLGSLAAFGQGVDSRYLWEIERLVDSLERRQQVKTAVEQYEQELFRRETHLHYDMFLPLARGLFTTATNHTFIENDALLPEKDSPIADYVPAAAPLAATYAMRLAGLEGRSSDRRLFTATGLSLALSIGLTQGVKGVVSERRPDGTGQHSLPSQHTAIAYMSATILHREYGHLSPWISVGGYGAATLTEYLRLYHNDHYINDILIGSGIGIASANLAYFLTDQLFGEDDIRRPRLLLSDVQRGQRFWAQPTSFALGTGTEFGGKTIEADEVEVLMEGFDGQVMLRTSTTYAVGLEYSYAFDAHWSAEGLVRLSTAQVKPSVSGTSSWHTADFTGGDLSQWHFDVAAKYSLRLSPSSRMNIRLLVGDRLSEGLTLRHSDGTLFARLPRANAFEFGSGIGCDLLDKERYATGFSIDVLRAVGTDVLPCRYSLTTYWRIIL
;
A
#
# COMPACT_ATOMS: atom_id res chain seq x y z
N MET A 1 -46.52 -12.99 5.86
CA MET A 1 -46.33 -13.18 7.33
C MET A 1 -47.16 -12.19 8.17
N ARG A 2 -47.04 -10.87 7.93
CA ARG A 2 -47.84 -9.86 8.65
C ARG A 2 -49.33 -10.15 8.65
N SER A 3 -49.89 -10.57 7.52
CA SER A 3 -51.32 -10.91 7.34
C SER A 3 -51.74 -12.15 8.14
N VAL A 4 -50.84 -13.13 8.32
CA VAL A 4 -51.15 -14.38 9.05
C VAL A 4 -51.06 -14.12 10.57
N LEU A 5 -50.12 -13.28 11.02
CA LEU A 5 -49.98 -12.87 12.42
C LEU A 5 -51.12 -11.93 12.85
N LEU A 6 -51.52 -10.97 11.97
CA LEU A 6 -52.67 -10.14 12.20
C LEU A 6 -53.99 -10.96 12.23
N ALA A 7 -54.12 -11.94 11.35
CA ALA A 7 -55.26 -12.89 11.38
C ALA A 7 -55.27 -13.73 12.64
N GLY A 8 -54.09 -14.16 13.14
CA GLY A 8 -53.95 -14.85 14.42
C GLY A 8 -54.33 -13.97 15.61
N CYS A 9 -53.88 -12.72 15.63
CA CYS A 9 -54.24 -11.76 16.68
C CYS A 9 -55.74 -11.38 16.63
N LEU A 10 -56.35 -11.26 15.44
CA LEU A 10 -57.76 -11.00 15.29
C LEU A 10 -58.61 -12.22 15.69
N LEU A 11 -58.13 -13.46 15.43
CA LEU A 11 -58.78 -14.69 15.88
C LEU A 11 -58.70 -14.83 17.42
N LEU A 12 -57.58 -14.49 18.03
CA LEU A 12 -57.43 -14.50 19.49
C LEU A 12 -58.26 -13.38 20.15
N GLY A 13 -58.35 -12.19 19.51
CA GLY A 13 -59.25 -11.11 19.92
C GLY A 13 -60.71 -11.47 19.84
N SER A 14 -61.10 -12.24 18.82
CA SER A 14 -62.49 -12.74 18.65
C SER A 14 -62.83 -13.85 19.67
N LEU A 15 -61.86 -14.66 20.06
CA LEU A 15 -62.02 -15.68 21.11
C LEU A 15 -62.12 -15.02 22.50
N ALA A 16 -61.44 -13.89 22.75
CA ALA A 16 -61.61 -13.11 23.98
C ALA A 16 -63.01 -12.49 24.12
N ALA A 17 -63.72 -12.22 22.99
CA ALA A 17 -65.08 -11.74 22.98
C ALA A 17 -66.11 -12.78 23.40
N PHE A 18 -65.73 -14.08 23.41
CA PHE A 18 -66.59 -15.19 23.84
C PHE A 18 -66.43 -15.61 25.30
N GLY A 19 -65.87 -14.73 26.14
CA GLY A 19 -65.95 -14.85 27.59
C GLY A 19 -65.00 -15.81 28.28
N GLN A 20 -64.00 -16.37 27.52
CA GLN A 20 -62.84 -17.05 28.15
C GLN A 20 -61.70 -16.08 28.14
N GLY A 21 -61.34 -15.52 29.32
CA GLY A 21 -60.22 -14.59 29.45
C GLY A 21 -58.91 -15.19 29.00
N VAL A 22 -58.39 -14.69 27.90
CA VAL A 22 -57.01 -15.01 27.48
C VAL A 22 -56.09 -14.43 28.55
N ASP A 23 -55.31 -15.29 29.21
CA ASP A 23 -54.35 -14.86 30.26
C ASP A 23 -53.40 -13.82 29.63
N SER A 24 -53.36 -12.64 30.25
CA SER A 24 -52.55 -11.47 29.83
C SER A 24 -51.06 -11.84 29.65
N ARG A 25 -50.59 -12.93 30.28
CA ARG A 25 -49.25 -13.48 30.11
C ARG A 25 -49.00 -14.02 28.70
N TYR A 26 -50.00 -14.64 28.07
CA TYR A 26 -49.90 -15.18 26.72
C TYR A 26 -49.87 -14.04 25.67
N LEU A 27 -50.61 -12.99 25.86
CA LEU A 27 -50.57 -11.80 25.00
C LEU A 27 -49.20 -11.15 25.05
N TRP A 28 -48.63 -10.99 26.22
CA TRP A 28 -47.28 -10.41 26.37
C TRP A 28 -46.18 -11.30 25.80
N GLU A 29 -46.28 -12.62 25.90
CA GLU A 29 -45.34 -13.57 25.26
C GLU A 29 -45.46 -13.50 23.71
N ILE A 30 -46.65 -13.39 23.17
CA ILE A 30 -46.88 -13.25 21.73
C ILE A 30 -46.31 -11.93 21.23
N GLU A 31 -46.56 -10.82 21.90
CA GLU A 31 -45.96 -9.52 21.55
C GLU A 31 -44.42 -9.59 21.58
N ARG A 32 -43.85 -10.17 22.60
CA ARG A 32 -42.41 -10.35 22.72
C ARG A 32 -41.83 -11.25 21.62
N LEU A 33 -42.54 -12.29 21.20
CA LEU A 33 -42.16 -13.15 20.10
C LEU A 33 -42.27 -12.42 18.76
N VAL A 34 -43.33 -11.66 18.54
CA VAL A 34 -43.53 -10.82 17.33
C VAL A 34 -42.42 -9.79 17.23
N ASP A 35 -42.11 -9.04 18.29
CA ASP A 35 -41.01 -8.08 18.34
C ASP A 35 -39.64 -8.73 18.08
N SER A 36 -39.44 -9.95 18.60
CA SER A 36 -38.19 -10.68 18.36
C SER A 36 -38.06 -11.16 16.91
N LEU A 37 -39.18 -11.56 16.28
CA LEU A 37 -39.20 -11.99 14.90
C LEU A 37 -39.05 -10.78 13.95
N GLU A 38 -39.70 -9.64 14.25
CA GLU A 38 -39.54 -8.42 13.49
C GLU A 38 -38.10 -7.89 13.56
N ARG A 39 -37.47 -7.90 14.73
CA ARG A 39 -36.05 -7.54 14.88
C ARG A 39 -35.15 -8.49 14.09
N ARG A 40 -35.37 -9.80 14.15
CA ARG A 40 -34.62 -10.79 13.35
C ARG A 40 -34.81 -10.55 11.86
N GLN A 41 -36.01 -10.24 11.41
CA GLN A 41 -36.29 -9.94 10.02
C GLN A 41 -35.62 -8.63 9.57
N GLN A 42 -35.65 -7.58 10.38
CA GLN A 42 -34.94 -6.32 10.13
C GLN A 42 -33.45 -6.51 10.04
N VAL A 43 -32.85 -7.28 10.95
CA VAL A 43 -31.42 -7.62 10.92
C VAL A 43 -31.09 -8.41 9.66
N LYS A 44 -31.91 -9.41 9.29
CA LYS A 44 -31.72 -10.22 8.09
C LYS A 44 -31.78 -9.36 6.82
N THR A 45 -32.76 -8.45 6.72
CA THR A 45 -32.87 -7.53 5.59
C THR A 45 -31.70 -6.56 5.51
N ALA A 46 -31.24 -6.04 6.66
CA ALA A 46 -30.08 -5.16 6.73
C ALA A 46 -28.78 -5.90 6.30
N VAL A 47 -28.61 -7.15 6.70
CA VAL A 47 -27.48 -7.98 6.27
C VAL A 47 -27.54 -8.24 4.77
N GLU A 48 -28.71 -8.63 4.23
CA GLU A 48 -28.90 -8.85 2.79
C GLU A 48 -28.63 -7.57 1.96
N GLN A 49 -29.10 -6.42 2.42
CA GLN A 49 -28.82 -5.14 1.77
C GLN A 49 -27.32 -4.80 1.80
N TYR A 50 -26.67 -5.05 2.93
CA TYR A 50 -25.24 -4.82 3.08
C TYR A 50 -24.41 -5.78 2.21
N GLU A 51 -24.81 -7.05 2.14
CA GLU A 51 -24.22 -8.04 1.22
C GLU A 51 -24.33 -7.62 -0.24
N GLN A 52 -25.51 -7.12 -0.65
CA GLN A 52 -25.72 -6.62 -2.01
C GLN A 52 -24.86 -5.39 -2.31
N GLU A 53 -24.75 -4.46 -1.37
CA GLU A 53 -23.91 -3.26 -1.53
C GLU A 53 -22.43 -3.62 -1.64
N LEU A 54 -21.94 -4.55 -0.80
CA LEU A 54 -20.57 -5.06 -0.88
C LEU A 54 -20.29 -5.75 -2.20
N PHE A 55 -21.22 -6.62 -2.64
CA PHE A 55 -21.10 -7.30 -3.92
C PHE A 55 -21.04 -6.29 -5.07
N ARG A 56 -21.89 -5.26 -5.03
CA ARG A 56 -21.87 -4.19 -6.02
C ARG A 56 -20.53 -3.45 -6.02
N ARG A 57 -19.92 -3.21 -4.85
CA ARG A 57 -18.58 -2.60 -4.75
C ARG A 57 -17.49 -3.51 -5.28
N GLU A 58 -17.55 -4.80 -5.00
CA GLU A 58 -16.56 -5.78 -5.48
C GLU A 58 -16.55 -5.96 -7.00
N THR A 59 -17.71 -5.77 -7.66
CA THR A 59 -17.86 -5.88 -9.12
C THR A 59 -17.57 -4.58 -9.87
N HIS A 60 -17.38 -3.46 -9.17
CA HIS A 60 -16.97 -2.20 -9.77
C HIS A 60 -15.45 -2.11 -9.91
N LEU A 61 -15.01 -1.28 -10.88
CA LEU A 61 -13.60 -0.99 -11.08
C LEU A 61 -13.08 -0.19 -9.87
N HIS A 62 -12.10 -0.73 -9.16
CA HIS A 62 -11.54 -0.11 -7.97
C HIS A 62 -10.59 1.04 -8.34
N TYR A 63 -10.73 2.17 -7.67
CA TYR A 63 -9.89 3.37 -7.90
C TYR A 63 -8.49 3.25 -7.29
N ASP A 64 -8.24 2.28 -6.41
CA ASP A 64 -6.96 2.02 -5.75
C ASP A 64 -5.80 1.81 -6.73
N MET A 65 -6.10 1.27 -7.93
CA MET A 65 -5.13 1.08 -9.00
C MET A 65 -4.52 2.39 -9.51
N PHE A 66 -5.25 3.51 -9.42
CA PHE A 66 -4.78 4.79 -9.93
C PHE A 66 -3.77 5.48 -9.00
N LEU A 67 -3.76 5.16 -7.70
CA LEU A 67 -2.86 5.80 -6.74
C LEU A 67 -1.38 5.52 -7.04
N PRO A 68 -0.92 4.26 -7.23
CA PRO A 68 0.46 3.98 -7.62
C PRO A 68 0.81 4.55 -8.99
N LEU A 69 -0.10 4.47 -9.97
CA LEU A 69 0.11 5.06 -11.30
C LEU A 69 0.27 6.57 -11.23
N ALA A 70 -0.62 7.27 -10.53
CA ALA A 70 -0.55 8.71 -10.37
C ALA A 70 0.75 9.14 -9.65
N ARG A 71 1.17 8.40 -8.61
CA ARG A 71 2.45 8.63 -7.93
C ARG A 71 3.62 8.41 -8.88
N GLY A 72 3.62 7.34 -9.67
CA GLY A 72 4.67 7.06 -10.64
C GLY A 72 4.77 8.15 -11.71
N LEU A 73 3.64 8.59 -12.27
CA LEU A 73 3.60 9.68 -13.26
C LEU A 73 4.06 11.02 -12.65
N PHE A 74 3.64 11.33 -11.42
CA PHE A 74 4.09 12.52 -10.71
C PHE A 74 5.60 12.48 -10.48
N THR A 75 6.13 11.34 -10.03
CA THR A 75 7.57 11.16 -9.83
C THR A 75 8.32 11.31 -11.13
N THR A 76 7.83 10.75 -12.25
CA THR A 76 8.42 10.95 -13.58
C THR A 76 8.45 12.42 -13.98
N ALA A 77 7.34 13.13 -13.78
CA ALA A 77 7.24 14.54 -14.13
C ALA A 77 8.17 15.45 -13.31
N THR A 78 8.44 15.08 -12.05
CA THR A 78 9.29 15.87 -11.14
C THR A 78 10.76 15.48 -11.20
N ASN A 79 11.08 14.26 -11.68
CA ASN A 79 12.40 13.66 -11.58
C ASN A 79 13.17 13.55 -12.89
N HIS A 80 12.81 14.29 -13.90
CA HIS A 80 13.54 14.30 -15.19
C HIS A 80 15.05 14.66 -15.08
N THR A 81 15.57 14.88 -13.89
CA THR A 81 16.96 15.23 -13.61
C THR A 81 17.72 14.14 -12.86
N PHE A 82 17.22 12.89 -12.85
CA PHE A 82 17.89 11.81 -12.11
C PHE A 82 19.02 11.16 -12.89
N ILE A 83 20.11 11.43 -12.35
CA ILE A 83 21.39 10.76 -12.15
C ILE A 83 21.51 9.48 -12.99
N GLU A 84 22.24 9.57 -14.08
CA GLU A 84 22.90 8.43 -14.70
C GLU A 84 23.76 7.77 -13.61
N ASN A 85 23.44 6.54 -13.25
CA ASN A 85 24.14 5.82 -12.22
C ASN A 85 25.34 5.08 -12.82
N ASP A 86 26.52 5.57 -12.51
CA ASP A 86 27.75 4.78 -12.63
C ASP A 86 28.07 4.10 -11.28
N ALA A 87 27.07 3.80 -10.44
CA ALA A 87 27.29 3.14 -9.17
C ALA A 87 27.77 1.71 -9.41
N LEU A 88 28.97 1.42 -8.93
CA LEU A 88 29.47 0.06 -8.76
C LEU A 88 28.64 -0.59 -7.63
N LEU A 89 27.56 -1.25 -8.00
CA LEU A 89 26.82 -2.08 -7.08
C LEU A 89 27.45 -3.48 -7.04
N PRO A 90 27.32 -4.18 -5.90
CA PRO A 90 27.83 -5.55 -5.80
C PRO A 90 27.23 -6.42 -6.90
N GLU A 91 28.05 -7.31 -7.40
CA GLU A 91 27.72 -8.26 -8.44
C GLU A 91 26.39 -8.98 -8.12
N LYS A 92 25.54 -9.13 -9.10
CA LYS A 92 24.22 -9.73 -8.96
C LYS A 92 24.37 -11.19 -8.53
N ASP A 93 24.18 -11.47 -7.26
CA ASP A 93 24.42 -12.79 -6.67
C ASP A 93 23.47 -13.87 -7.21
N SER A 94 22.28 -13.56 -7.68
CA SER A 94 21.38 -14.54 -8.34
C SER A 94 20.15 -13.88 -8.97
N PRO A 95 19.88 -14.10 -10.28
CA PRO A 95 18.60 -13.67 -10.89
C PRO A 95 17.39 -14.36 -10.25
N ILE A 96 17.53 -15.54 -9.65
CA ILE A 96 16.43 -16.31 -9.02
C ILE A 96 15.88 -15.58 -7.81
N ALA A 97 16.72 -14.93 -7.00
CA ALA A 97 16.29 -14.18 -5.81
C ALA A 97 15.27 -13.09 -6.13
N ASP A 98 15.32 -12.53 -7.33
CA ASP A 98 14.43 -11.46 -7.78
C ASP A 98 13.06 -11.97 -8.26
N TYR A 99 13.00 -13.19 -8.78
CA TYR A 99 11.77 -13.78 -9.30
C TYR A 99 10.92 -14.44 -8.21
N VAL A 100 11.56 -14.97 -7.16
CA VAL A 100 10.84 -15.69 -6.09
C VAL A 100 9.82 -14.81 -5.39
N PRO A 101 10.16 -13.60 -4.88
CA PRO A 101 9.16 -12.75 -4.24
C PRO A 101 8.05 -12.30 -5.19
N ALA A 102 8.38 -12.07 -6.47
CA ALA A 102 7.39 -11.64 -7.48
C ALA A 102 6.35 -12.73 -7.78
N ALA A 103 6.77 -13.99 -7.82
CA ALA A 103 5.89 -15.13 -8.12
C ALA A 103 5.21 -15.72 -6.86
N ALA A 104 5.76 -15.48 -5.68
CA ALA A 104 5.31 -16.11 -4.43
C ALA A 104 3.81 -15.89 -4.13
N PRO A 105 3.21 -14.69 -4.30
CA PRO A 105 1.79 -14.51 -4.03
C PRO A 105 0.91 -15.33 -4.97
N LEU A 106 1.27 -15.44 -6.25
CA LEU A 106 0.52 -16.26 -7.21
C LEU A 106 0.67 -17.75 -6.90
N ALA A 107 1.88 -18.19 -6.57
CA ALA A 107 2.12 -19.57 -6.14
C ALA A 107 1.33 -19.89 -4.86
N ALA A 108 1.27 -18.98 -3.89
CA ALA A 108 0.46 -19.12 -2.69
C ALA A 108 -1.03 -19.23 -3.02
N THR A 109 -1.54 -18.44 -3.97
CA THR A 109 -2.93 -18.54 -4.43
C THR A 109 -3.29 -19.94 -4.87
N TYR A 110 -2.48 -20.53 -5.73
CA TYR A 110 -2.73 -21.88 -6.24
C TYR A 110 -2.42 -22.97 -5.20
N ALA A 111 -1.42 -22.80 -4.34
CA ALA A 111 -1.14 -23.71 -3.24
C ALA A 111 -2.30 -23.79 -2.25
N MET A 112 -2.87 -22.64 -1.87
CA MET A 112 -4.07 -22.58 -1.02
C MET A 112 -5.26 -23.26 -1.67
N ARG A 113 -5.41 -23.10 -2.99
CA ARG A 113 -6.45 -23.78 -3.75
C ARG A 113 -6.29 -25.30 -3.75
N LEU A 114 -5.08 -25.78 -4.01
CA LEU A 114 -4.75 -27.22 -3.98
C LEU A 114 -4.90 -27.81 -2.58
N ALA A 115 -4.66 -27.01 -1.53
CA ALA A 115 -4.91 -27.40 -0.14
C ALA A 115 -6.40 -27.46 0.22
N GLY A 116 -7.31 -27.18 -0.72
CA GLY A 116 -8.75 -27.24 -0.52
C GLY A 116 -9.35 -25.98 0.14
N LEU A 117 -8.58 -24.91 0.29
CA LEU A 117 -9.11 -23.65 0.79
C LEU A 117 -10.01 -22.99 -0.27
N GLU A 118 -11.21 -22.62 0.15
CA GLU A 118 -12.17 -21.98 -0.74
C GLU A 118 -11.85 -20.50 -0.94
N GLY A 119 -11.45 -20.12 -2.16
CA GLY A 119 -11.30 -18.74 -2.58
C GLY A 119 -12.63 -18.10 -3.01
N ARG A 120 -12.58 -16.81 -3.39
CA ARG A 120 -13.72 -16.05 -3.93
C ARG A 120 -14.28 -16.70 -5.20
N SER A 121 -13.42 -17.17 -6.07
CA SER A 121 -13.76 -17.63 -7.42
C SER A 121 -13.81 -19.17 -7.52
N SER A 122 -14.62 -19.71 -8.43
CA SER A 122 -14.46 -21.09 -8.90
C SER A 122 -13.14 -21.26 -9.65
N ASP A 123 -12.70 -22.51 -9.89
CA ASP A 123 -11.45 -22.78 -10.62
C ASP A 123 -11.46 -22.14 -12.00
N ARG A 124 -12.56 -22.26 -12.72
CA ARG A 124 -12.73 -21.67 -14.06
C ARG A 124 -12.54 -20.16 -14.04
N ARG A 125 -13.13 -19.47 -13.06
CA ARG A 125 -12.99 -18.02 -12.92
C ARG A 125 -11.59 -17.62 -12.54
N LEU A 126 -10.98 -18.32 -11.58
CA LEU A 126 -9.61 -18.05 -11.13
C LEU A 126 -8.62 -18.18 -12.28
N PHE A 127 -8.70 -19.27 -13.08
CA PHE A 127 -7.82 -19.46 -14.24
C PHE A 127 -8.03 -18.38 -15.29
N THR A 128 -9.28 -18.01 -15.58
CA THR A 128 -9.60 -16.93 -16.54
C THR A 128 -9.07 -15.58 -16.06
N ALA A 129 -9.35 -15.21 -14.80
CA ALA A 129 -8.89 -13.97 -14.22
C ALA A 129 -7.35 -13.90 -14.17
N THR A 130 -6.67 -14.99 -13.80
CA THR A 130 -5.20 -15.05 -13.79
C THR A 130 -4.63 -14.91 -15.20
N GLY A 131 -5.18 -15.63 -16.18
CA GLY A 131 -4.73 -15.57 -17.57
C GLY A 131 -4.89 -14.16 -18.16
N LEU A 132 -6.04 -13.54 -17.95
CA LEU A 132 -6.30 -12.16 -18.37
C LEU A 132 -5.38 -11.17 -17.65
N SER A 133 -5.15 -11.34 -16.33
CA SER A 133 -4.25 -10.49 -15.56
C SER A 133 -2.83 -10.52 -16.11
N LEU A 134 -2.31 -11.71 -16.40
CA LEU A 134 -0.99 -11.92 -17.00
C LEU A 134 -0.91 -11.29 -18.39
N ALA A 135 -1.90 -11.55 -19.25
CA ALA A 135 -1.94 -11.00 -20.61
C ALA A 135 -1.96 -9.46 -20.58
N LEU A 136 -2.78 -8.86 -19.72
CA LEU A 136 -2.86 -7.40 -19.56
C LEU A 136 -1.56 -6.84 -18.98
N SER A 137 -1.02 -7.45 -17.92
CA SER A 137 0.21 -6.96 -17.28
C SER A 137 1.40 -7.00 -18.24
N ILE A 138 1.59 -8.11 -18.94
CA ILE A 138 2.66 -8.25 -19.94
C ILE A 138 2.40 -7.33 -21.14
N GLY A 139 1.17 -7.31 -21.66
CA GLY A 139 0.81 -6.49 -22.82
C GLY A 139 1.02 -5.00 -22.57
N LEU A 140 0.57 -4.49 -21.41
CA LEU A 140 0.75 -3.08 -21.06
C LEU A 140 2.22 -2.73 -20.80
N THR A 141 2.96 -3.58 -20.07
CA THR A 141 4.39 -3.32 -19.83
C THR A 141 5.20 -3.35 -21.12
N GLN A 142 4.99 -4.33 -21.99
CA GLN A 142 5.69 -4.41 -23.27
C GLN A 142 5.25 -3.30 -24.25
N GLY A 143 3.96 -2.93 -24.22
CA GLY A 143 3.46 -1.80 -25.01
C GLY A 143 4.13 -0.48 -24.64
N VAL A 144 4.27 -0.17 -23.36
CA VAL A 144 4.99 1.03 -22.91
C VAL A 144 6.47 0.95 -23.25
N LYS A 145 7.13 -0.20 -23.04
CA LYS A 145 8.54 -0.42 -23.41
C LYS A 145 8.79 -0.22 -24.91
N GLY A 146 7.82 -0.55 -25.75
CA GLY A 146 7.91 -0.33 -27.21
C GLY A 146 7.84 1.13 -27.63
N VAL A 147 7.28 2.01 -26.79
CA VAL A 147 7.12 3.43 -27.07
C VAL A 147 8.18 4.27 -26.34
N VAL A 148 8.52 3.88 -25.12
CA VAL A 148 9.47 4.62 -24.27
C VAL A 148 10.80 3.91 -24.26
N SER A 149 11.84 4.57 -24.79
CA SER A 149 13.22 4.08 -24.74
C SER A 149 13.94 4.79 -23.60
N GLU A 150 14.01 4.16 -22.43
CA GLU A 150 14.71 4.68 -21.25
C GLU A 150 15.85 3.71 -20.88
N ARG A 151 17.06 4.25 -20.74
CA ARG A 151 18.23 3.46 -20.36
C ARG A 151 18.12 3.02 -18.91
N ARG A 152 18.49 1.77 -18.61
CA ARG A 152 18.52 1.28 -17.24
C ARG A 152 19.61 1.97 -16.42
N PRO A 153 19.42 2.10 -15.09
CA PRO A 153 20.45 2.65 -14.21
C PRO A 153 21.78 1.88 -14.27
N ASP A 154 21.74 0.54 -14.43
CA ASP A 154 22.89 -0.35 -14.54
C ASP A 154 23.59 -0.31 -15.93
N GLY A 155 23.04 0.46 -16.88
CA GLY A 155 23.57 0.58 -18.24
C GLY A 155 23.33 -0.61 -19.15
N THR A 156 22.69 -1.71 -18.71
CA THR A 156 22.57 -2.98 -19.45
C THR A 156 21.53 -2.99 -20.56
N GLY A 157 20.67 -1.97 -20.68
CA GLY A 157 19.62 -1.94 -21.70
C GLY A 157 18.85 -0.62 -21.79
N GLN A 158 17.99 -0.53 -22.83
CA GLN A 158 17.20 0.69 -23.14
C GLN A 158 15.70 0.56 -22.86
N HIS A 159 15.27 -0.42 -22.06
CA HIS A 159 13.86 -0.65 -21.77
C HIS A 159 13.63 -0.72 -20.26
N SER A 160 14.00 0.36 -19.54
CA SER A 160 13.83 0.44 -18.10
C SER A 160 12.36 0.57 -17.72
N LEU A 161 11.65 1.53 -18.29
CA LEU A 161 10.26 1.87 -17.98
C LEU A 161 9.25 1.01 -18.75
N PRO A 162 8.23 0.43 -18.09
CA PRO A 162 8.10 0.20 -16.66
C PRO A 162 8.74 -1.12 -16.20
N SER A 163 8.87 -1.33 -14.88
CA SER A 163 9.38 -2.60 -14.33
C SER A 163 8.37 -3.73 -14.47
N GLN A 164 8.69 -4.74 -15.27
CA GLN A 164 7.83 -5.91 -15.48
C GLN A 164 7.78 -6.82 -14.25
N HIS A 165 8.90 -6.99 -13.53
CA HIS A 165 8.94 -7.79 -12.30
C HIS A 165 8.02 -7.19 -11.24
N THR A 166 8.06 -5.89 -11.05
CA THR A 166 7.17 -5.18 -10.13
C THR A 166 5.71 -5.31 -10.56
N ALA A 167 5.42 -5.19 -11.86
CA ALA A 167 4.06 -5.36 -12.38
C ALA A 167 3.52 -6.78 -12.09
N ILE A 168 4.31 -7.82 -12.34
CA ILE A 168 3.91 -9.21 -12.03
C ILE A 168 3.74 -9.42 -10.52
N ALA A 169 4.63 -8.87 -9.69
CA ALA A 169 4.55 -8.99 -8.24
C ALA A 169 3.25 -8.40 -7.67
N TYR A 170 2.93 -7.18 -8.05
CA TYR A 170 1.71 -6.50 -7.57
C TYR A 170 0.44 -7.09 -8.18
N MET A 171 0.46 -7.53 -9.42
CA MET A 171 -0.62 -8.31 -10.02
C MET A 171 -0.87 -9.59 -9.22
N SER A 172 0.18 -10.35 -8.91
CA SER A 172 0.11 -11.60 -8.14
C SER A 172 -0.43 -11.38 -6.72
N ALA A 173 0.03 -10.32 -6.05
CA ALA A 173 -0.45 -9.92 -4.73
C ALA A 173 -1.93 -9.53 -4.76
N THR A 174 -2.36 -8.81 -5.80
CA THR A 174 -3.76 -8.41 -5.98
C THR A 174 -4.67 -9.62 -6.21
N ILE A 175 -4.22 -10.61 -6.99
CA ILE A 175 -4.96 -11.86 -7.18
C ILE A 175 -5.10 -12.60 -5.84
N LEU A 176 -4.00 -12.77 -5.08
CA LEU A 176 -4.03 -13.41 -3.78
C LEU A 176 -4.98 -12.70 -2.81
N HIS A 177 -4.91 -11.37 -2.76
CA HIS A 177 -5.80 -10.54 -1.96
C HIS A 177 -7.27 -10.74 -2.33
N ARG A 178 -7.60 -10.72 -3.63
CA ARG A 178 -8.98 -10.89 -4.09
C ARG A 178 -9.55 -12.27 -3.81
N GLU A 179 -8.73 -13.31 -3.96
CA GLU A 179 -9.17 -14.69 -3.73
C GLU A 179 -9.25 -15.06 -2.24
N TYR A 180 -8.27 -14.66 -1.44
CA TYR A 180 -8.13 -15.17 -0.07
C TYR A 180 -8.02 -14.11 1.02
N GLY A 181 -7.99 -12.82 0.66
CA GLY A 181 -7.94 -11.74 1.64
C GLY A 181 -9.09 -11.75 2.65
N HIS A 182 -10.24 -12.31 2.27
CA HIS A 182 -11.39 -12.46 3.16
C HIS A 182 -11.16 -13.49 4.28
N LEU A 183 -10.27 -14.47 4.10
CA LEU A 183 -9.95 -15.46 5.13
C LEU A 183 -9.11 -14.86 6.26
N SER A 184 -8.11 -14.05 5.90
CA SER A 184 -7.27 -13.35 6.87
C SER A 184 -6.61 -12.13 6.25
N PRO A 185 -6.61 -10.98 6.94
CA PRO A 185 -5.90 -9.80 6.48
C PRO A 185 -4.40 -10.03 6.31
N TRP A 186 -3.80 -10.93 7.08
CA TRP A 186 -2.38 -11.25 7.00
C TRP A 186 -1.96 -11.91 5.67
N ILE A 187 -2.89 -12.55 4.96
CA ILE A 187 -2.66 -13.07 3.60
C ILE A 187 -2.37 -11.91 2.64
N SER A 188 -3.15 -10.84 2.73
CA SER A 188 -2.94 -9.65 1.92
C SER A 188 -1.66 -8.91 2.28
N VAL A 189 -1.35 -8.78 3.59
CA VAL A 189 -0.07 -8.22 4.06
C VAL A 189 1.10 -9.01 3.51
N GLY A 190 1.06 -10.34 3.60
CA GLY A 190 2.10 -11.21 3.07
C GLY A 190 2.27 -11.06 1.55
N GLY A 191 1.16 -11.00 0.81
CA GLY A 191 1.18 -10.82 -0.64
C GLY A 191 1.77 -9.47 -1.06
N TYR A 192 1.25 -8.38 -0.53
CA TYR A 192 1.78 -7.04 -0.84
C TYR A 192 3.17 -6.80 -0.25
N GLY A 193 3.49 -7.43 0.89
CA GLY A 193 4.85 -7.43 1.45
C GLY A 193 5.88 -8.07 0.51
N ALA A 194 5.54 -9.20 -0.11
CA ALA A 194 6.40 -9.84 -1.12
C ALA A 194 6.53 -8.98 -2.38
N ALA A 195 5.45 -8.31 -2.81
CA ALA A 195 5.50 -7.39 -3.93
C ALA A 195 6.38 -6.16 -3.62
N THR A 196 6.25 -5.59 -2.42
CA THR A 196 7.10 -4.48 -1.95
C THR A 196 8.57 -4.89 -1.83
N LEU A 197 8.84 -6.13 -1.39
CA LEU A 197 10.20 -6.67 -1.38
C LEU A 197 10.78 -6.77 -2.80
N THR A 198 9.98 -7.22 -3.77
CA THR A 198 10.39 -7.21 -5.18
C THR A 198 10.72 -5.79 -5.66
N GLU A 199 9.88 -4.83 -5.34
CA GLU A 199 10.07 -3.40 -5.63
C GLU A 199 11.42 -2.90 -5.08
N TYR A 200 11.67 -3.17 -3.79
CA TYR A 200 12.92 -2.81 -3.13
C TYR A 200 14.15 -3.47 -3.78
N LEU A 201 14.09 -4.77 -4.08
CA LEU A 201 15.19 -5.50 -4.71
C LEU A 201 15.53 -4.93 -6.10
N ARG A 202 14.52 -4.48 -6.89
CA ARG A 202 14.78 -3.84 -8.19
C ARG A 202 15.55 -2.52 -8.07
N LEU A 203 15.27 -1.75 -7.02
CA LEU A 203 16.05 -0.54 -6.70
C LEU A 203 17.44 -0.90 -6.19
N TYR A 204 17.52 -1.83 -5.24
CA TYR A 204 18.78 -2.26 -4.62
C TYR A 204 19.77 -2.81 -5.65
N HIS A 205 19.30 -3.59 -6.63
CA HIS A 205 20.13 -4.10 -7.72
C HIS A 205 20.36 -3.09 -8.85
N ASN A 206 19.87 -1.86 -8.71
CA ASN A 206 20.01 -0.81 -9.70
C ASN A 206 19.45 -1.18 -11.11
N ASP A 207 18.47 -2.07 -11.16
CA ASP A 207 17.85 -2.52 -12.41
C ASP A 207 16.85 -1.50 -12.97
N HIS A 208 16.24 -0.71 -12.08
CA HIS A 208 15.13 0.19 -12.38
C HIS A 208 15.19 1.47 -11.54
N TYR A 209 14.68 2.56 -12.12
CA TYR A 209 14.42 3.80 -11.39
C TYR A 209 13.15 3.70 -10.54
N ILE A 210 12.98 4.63 -9.58
CA ILE A 210 11.78 4.69 -8.73
C ILE A 210 10.49 4.81 -9.54
N ASN A 211 10.48 5.63 -10.59
CA ASN A 211 9.33 5.79 -11.48
C ASN A 211 8.96 4.49 -12.19
N ASP A 212 9.95 3.69 -12.63
CA ASP A 212 9.71 2.41 -13.32
C ASP A 212 8.96 1.42 -12.45
N ILE A 213 9.37 1.32 -11.17
CA ILE A 213 8.73 0.44 -10.21
C ILE A 213 7.33 0.93 -9.81
N LEU A 214 7.15 2.24 -9.62
CA LEU A 214 5.85 2.82 -9.27
C LEU A 214 4.82 2.67 -10.39
N ILE A 215 5.22 2.90 -11.63
CA ILE A 215 4.36 2.67 -12.79
C ILE A 215 4.11 1.18 -12.97
N GLY A 216 5.14 0.34 -12.76
CA GLY A 216 5.02 -1.11 -12.80
C GLY A 216 4.00 -1.63 -11.77
N SER A 217 4.08 -1.19 -10.51
CA SER A 217 3.14 -1.59 -9.45
C SER A 217 1.70 -1.19 -9.80
N GLY A 218 1.49 0.02 -10.31
CA GLY A 218 0.19 0.48 -10.77
C GLY A 218 -0.37 -0.33 -11.93
N ILE A 219 0.46 -0.67 -12.94
CA ILE A 219 0.07 -1.55 -14.05
C ILE A 219 -0.33 -2.94 -13.52
N GLY A 220 0.41 -3.50 -12.56
CA GLY A 220 0.11 -4.80 -11.98
C GLY A 220 -1.25 -4.82 -11.29
N ILE A 221 -1.51 -3.87 -10.40
CA ILE A 221 -2.79 -3.73 -9.70
C ILE A 221 -3.94 -3.51 -10.70
N ALA A 222 -3.75 -2.61 -11.66
CA ALA A 222 -4.75 -2.32 -12.69
C ALA A 222 -5.07 -3.53 -13.53
N SER A 223 -4.06 -4.29 -13.94
CA SER A 223 -4.24 -5.50 -14.76
C SER A 223 -5.07 -6.57 -14.04
N ALA A 224 -4.78 -6.83 -12.76
CA ALA A 224 -5.56 -7.77 -11.97
C ALA A 224 -7.00 -7.28 -11.78
N ASN A 225 -7.20 -6.03 -11.38
CA ASN A 225 -8.54 -5.48 -11.15
C ASN A 225 -9.39 -5.47 -12.42
N LEU A 226 -8.80 -5.07 -13.55
CA LEU A 226 -9.48 -5.10 -14.85
C LEU A 226 -9.81 -6.52 -15.30
N ALA A 227 -8.89 -7.48 -15.10
CA ALA A 227 -9.13 -8.89 -15.42
C ALA A 227 -10.28 -9.48 -14.60
N TYR A 228 -10.35 -9.20 -13.30
CA TYR A 228 -11.48 -9.61 -12.47
C TYR A 228 -12.78 -8.95 -12.90
N PHE A 229 -12.76 -7.65 -13.19
CA PHE A 229 -13.92 -6.94 -13.72
C PHE A 229 -14.44 -7.59 -15.03
N LEU A 230 -13.54 -7.85 -15.99
CA LEU A 230 -13.90 -8.52 -17.25
C LEU A 230 -14.41 -9.94 -17.03
N THR A 231 -13.81 -10.68 -16.11
CA THR A 231 -14.23 -12.03 -15.72
C THR A 231 -15.63 -12.00 -15.10
N ASP A 232 -15.89 -11.01 -14.23
CA ASP A 232 -17.21 -10.82 -13.63
C ASP A 232 -18.29 -10.46 -14.68
N GLN A 233 -17.92 -9.68 -15.70
CA GLN A 233 -18.83 -9.41 -16.84
C GLN A 233 -19.08 -10.65 -17.71
N LEU A 234 -18.07 -11.50 -17.92
CA LEU A 234 -18.17 -12.70 -18.76
C LEU A 234 -19.02 -13.81 -18.11
N PHE A 235 -18.89 -14.01 -16.81
CA PHE A 235 -19.54 -15.11 -16.09
C PHE A 235 -20.74 -14.66 -15.23
N GLY A 236 -21.02 -13.36 -15.16
CA GLY A 236 -22.06 -12.81 -14.29
C GLY A 236 -21.77 -13.11 -12.81
N GLU A 237 -22.84 -13.38 -12.05
CA GLU A 237 -22.76 -13.76 -10.64
C GLU A 237 -22.49 -15.25 -10.40
N ASP A 238 -22.54 -16.06 -11.47
CA ASP A 238 -22.35 -17.50 -11.36
C ASP A 238 -20.94 -17.83 -10.90
N ASP A 239 -20.83 -18.81 -10.01
CA ASP A 239 -19.55 -19.31 -9.47
C ASP A 239 -18.74 -18.31 -8.63
N ILE A 240 -19.32 -17.18 -8.19
CA ILE A 240 -18.74 -16.34 -7.15
C ILE A 240 -19.18 -16.90 -5.80
N ARG A 241 -18.20 -17.32 -5.01
CA ARG A 241 -18.45 -17.75 -3.62
C ARG A 241 -18.55 -16.51 -2.74
N ARG A 242 -19.74 -16.26 -2.23
CA ARG A 242 -19.95 -15.16 -1.28
C ARG A 242 -19.52 -15.64 0.12
N PRO A 243 -18.51 -15.02 0.76
CA PRO A 243 -18.25 -15.31 2.15
C PRO A 243 -19.51 -15.00 2.97
N ARG A 244 -19.90 -15.91 3.86
CA ARG A 244 -21.00 -15.63 4.80
C ARG A 244 -20.57 -14.48 5.69
N LEU A 245 -21.20 -13.34 5.52
CA LEU A 245 -21.01 -12.22 6.41
C LEU A 245 -21.56 -12.58 7.81
N LEU A 246 -20.68 -12.52 8.78
CA LEU A 246 -21.10 -12.60 10.17
C LEU A 246 -21.57 -11.21 10.61
N LEU A 247 -22.49 -11.15 11.57
CA LEU A 247 -22.93 -9.89 12.17
C LEU A 247 -21.73 -9.04 12.68
N SER A 248 -20.66 -9.73 13.11
CA SER A 248 -19.37 -9.10 13.46
C SER A 248 -18.71 -8.36 12.30
N ASP A 249 -18.93 -8.76 11.05
CA ASP A 249 -18.32 -8.12 9.88
C ASP A 249 -19.06 -6.84 9.51
N VAL A 250 -20.40 -6.88 9.61
CA VAL A 250 -21.24 -5.67 9.49
C VAL A 250 -20.88 -4.64 10.58
N GLN A 251 -20.67 -5.08 11.81
CA GLN A 251 -20.25 -4.21 12.90
C GLN A 251 -18.84 -3.65 12.69
N ARG A 252 -17.92 -4.39 12.05
CA ARG A 252 -16.58 -3.89 11.72
C ARG A 252 -16.63 -2.82 10.61
N GLY A 253 -17.46 -3.02 9.59
CA GLY A 253 -17.68 -1.99 8.56
C GLY A 253 -18.20 -0.68 9.17
N GLN A 254 -19.09 -0.76 10.15
CA GLN A 254 -19.53 0.42 10.92
C GLN A 254 -18.39 1.02 11.77
N ARG A 255 -17.51 0.18 12.33
CA ARG A 255 -16.34 0.63 13.11
C ARG A 255 -15.32 1.39 12.27
N PHE A 256 -15.20 1.14 10.97
CA PHE A 256 -14.32 1.93 10.10
C PHE A 256 -14.62 3.43 10.21
N TRP A 257 -15.89 3.78 10.32
CA TRP A 257 -16.30 5.19 10.46
C TRP A 257 -16.10 5.75 11.87
N ALA A 258 -16.04 4.87 12.86
CA ALA A 258 -15.68 5.23 14.24
C ALA A 258 -14.16 5.30 14.46
N GLN A 259 -13.35 5.28 13.40
CA GLN A 259 -11.88 5.20 13.46
C GLN A 259 -11.34 3.98 14.22
N PRO A 260 -11.46 2.78 13.68
CA PRO A 260 -10.93 1.61 14.36
C PRO A 260 -9.41 1.62 14.38
N THR A 261 -8.87 0.91 15.36
CA THR A 261 -7.47 0.50 15.38
C THR A 261 -7.12 -0.18 14.06
N SER A 262 -6.00 0.19 13.48
CA SER A 262 -5.61 -0.30 12.16
C SER A 262 -4.10 -0.43 12.02
N PHE A 263 -3.70 -1.27 11.07
CA PHE A 263 -2.32 -1.45 10.65
C PHE A 263 -2.21 -1.12 9.16
N ALA A 264 -1.16 -0.40 8.75
CA ALA A 264 -0.92 -0.11 7.35
C ALA A 264 0.51 -0.43 6.93
N LEU A 265 0.65 -0.92 5.71
CA LEU A 265 1.91 -1.03 4.99
C LEU A 265 1.90 0.02 3.89
N GLY A 266 2.92 0.85 3.84
CA GLY A 266 3.03 1.92 2.86
C GLY A 266 4.36 1.93 2.12
N THR A 267 4.31 2.42 0.89
CA THR A 267 5.49 2.78 0.12
C THR A 267 5.43 4.25 -0.22
N GLY A 268 6.54 4.94 -0.11
CA GLY A 268 6.63 6.38 -0.27
C GLY A 268 7.75 6.81 -1.21
N THR A 269 7.60 8.00 -1.74
CA THR A 269 8.68 8.75 -2.35
C THR A 269 8.90 10.01 -1.55
N GLU A 270 10.14 10.30 -1.23
CA GLU A 270 10.49 11.47 -0.45
C GLU A 270 11.31 12.42 -1.30
N PHE A 271 10.95 13.68 -1.20
CA PHE A 271 11.59 14.79 -1.86
C PHE A 271 12.14 15.71 -0.79
N GLY A 272 13.33 16.22 -0.95
CA GLY A 272 13.96 17.10 0.04
C GLY A 272 15.20 17.76 -0.49
N GLY A 273 16.04 18.24 0.39
CA GLY A 273 17.30 18.89 0.04
C GLY A 273 18.12 18.01 -0.91
N LYS A 274 18.47 18.54 -2.07
CA LYS A 274 19.20 17.81 -3.10
C LYS A 274 20.71 17.77 -2.86
N THR A 275 21.18 18.50 -1.86
CA THR A 275 22.61 18.68 -1.60
C THR A 275 22.89 18.60 -0.10
N ILE A 276 23.88 17.80 0.28
CA ILE A 276 24.46 17.77 1.61
C ILE A 276 25.75 18.61 1.50
N GLU A 277 25.87 19.61 2.36
CA GLU A 277 26.99 20.56 2.31
C GLU A 277 28.31 19.95 2.76
N ALA A 278 29.41 20.58 2.40
CA ALA A 278 30.76 20.08 2.63
C ALA A 278 31.11 19.90 4.12
N ASP A 279 30.50 20.69 5.00
CA ASP A 279 30.78 20.69 6.45
C ASP A 279 30.30 19.38 7.13
N GLU A 280 29.36 18.67 6.54
CA GLU A 280 28.85 17.37 7.03
C GLU A 280 29.65 16.17 6.52
N VAL A 281 30.58 16.39 5.57
CA VAL A 281 31.32 15.33 4.89
C VAL A 281 32.79 15.34 5.34
N GLU A 282 33.21 14.27 6.01
CA GLU A 282 34.59 14.02 6.33
C GLU A 282 35.40 13.58 5.12
N VAL A 283 36.31 14.41 4.61
CA VAL A 283 37.23 14.01 3.55
C VAL A 283 38.40 13.24 4.16
N LEU A 284 38.62 12.02 3.72
CA LEU A 284 39.63 11.09 4.23
C LEU A 284 40.85 10.97 3.33
N MET A 285 40.77 11.46 2.09
CA MET A 285 41.84 11.36 1.10
C MET A 285 42.90 12.43 1.36
N GLU A 286 44.14 12.00 1.58
CA GLU A 286 45.27 12.91 1.75
C GLU A 286 45.60 13.67 0.45
N GLY A 287 45.83 14.97 0.56
CA GLY A 287 46.20 15.83 -0.58
C GLY A 287 44.99 16.29 -1.43
N PHE A 288 43.76 16.02 -0.99
CA PHE A 288 42.58 16.57 -1.61
C PHE A 288 42.43 18.06 -1.26
N ASP A 289 42.38 18.92 -2.27
CA ASP A 289 42.39 20.38 -2.14
C ASP A 289 41.02 21.01 -2.54
N GLY A 290 40.00 20.20 -2.76
CA GLY A 290 38.70 20.66 -3.22
C GLY A 290 37.61 20.65 -2.14
N GLN A 291 36.42 21.06 -2.56
CA GLN A 291 35.18 20.92 -1.78
C GLN A 291 34.36 19.76 -2.28
N VAL A 292 33.84 18.95 -1.36
CA VAL A 292 32.95 17.82 -1.66
C VAL A 292 31.55 18.19 -1.24
N MET A 293 30.63 18.19 -2.19
CA MET A 293 29.20 18.25 -1.92
C MET A 293 28.58 16.91 -2.33
N LEU A 294 27.60 16.45 -1.58
CA LEU A 294 26.88 15.23 -1.92
C LEU A 294 25.52 15.60 -2.49
N ARG A 295 25.20 15.05 -3.66
CA ARG A 295 23.88 15.17 -4.28
C ARG A 295 23.07 13.92 -3.99
N THR A 296 21.83 14.09 -3.51
CA THR A 296 20.95 12.99 -3.22
C THR A 296 19.90 12.83 -4.31
N SER A 297 19.52 11.60 -4.58
CA SER A 297 18.36 11.27 -5.42
C SER A 297 17.05 11.45 -4.66
N THR A 298 15.92 11.28 -5.35
CA THR A 298 14.64 11.01 -4.70
C THR A 298 14.77 9.78 -3.85
N THR A 299 14.26 9.86 -2.64
CA THR A 299 14.31 8.78 -1.67
C THR A 299 13.12 7.86 -1.87
N TYR A 300 13.37 6.57 -1.88
CA TYR A 300 12.32 5.56 -1.77
C TYR A 300 12.15 5.16 -0.31
N ALA A 301 10.91 5.04 0.13
CA ALA A 301 10.58 4.71 1.51
C ALA A 301 9.59 3.54 1.60
N VAL A 302 9.82 2.66 2.56
CA VAL A 302 8.88 1.59 2.95
C VAL A 302 8.57 1.79 4.43
N GLY A 303 7.31 1.71 4.81
CA GLY A 303 6.90 1.96 6.18
C GLY A 303 5.75 1.12 6.65
N LEU A 304 5.72 0.96 7.97
CA LEU A 304 4.65 0.34 8.73
C LEU A 304 4.01 1.41 9.61
N GLU A 305 2.69 1.42 9.66
CA GLU A 305 1.90 2.32 10.50
C GLU A 305 0.92 1.52 11.35
N TYR A 306 0.89 1.83 12.62
CA TYR A 306 -0.13 1.34 13.54
C TYR A 306 -0.91 2.53 14.07
N SER A 307 -2.24 2.49 13.94
CA SER A 307 -3.15 3.56 14.38
C SER A 307 -4.08 3.04 15.47
N TYR A 308 -4.08 3.68 16.62
CA TYR A 308 -4.99 3.42 17.72
C TYR A 308 -6.04 4.53 17.83
N ALA A 309 -7.30 4.20 17.63
CA ALA A 309 -8.39 5.15 17.68
C ALA A 309 -8.90 5.36 19.13
N PHE A 310 -9.03 6.63 19.53
CA PHE A 310 -9.64 7.01 20.79
C PHE A 310 -11.15 7.24 20.63
N ASP A 311 -11.54 7.87 19.51
CA ASP A 311 -12.92 8.16 19.17
C ASP A 311 -13.11 8.20 17.63
N ALA A 312 -14.25 8.71 17.16
CA ALA A 312 -14.58 8.79 15.73
C ALA A 312 -13.68 9.75 14.93
N HIS A 313 -12.92 10.63 15.57
CA HIS A 313 -12.12 11.65 14.93
C HIS A 313 -10.62 11.55 15.26
N TRP A 314 -10.29 11.18 16.50
CA TRP A 314 -8.93 11.20 17.00
C TRP A 314 -8.29 9.82 17.09
N SER A 315 -7.07 9.72 16.63
CA SER A 315 -6.22 8.54 16.82
C SER A 315 -4.76 8.93 17.05
N ALA A 316 -4.04 8.05 17.75
CA ALA A 316 -2.59 8.10 17.80
C ALA A 316 -2.02 7.10 16.79
N GLU A 317 -0.93 7.48 16.13
CA GLU A 317 -0.21 6.62 15.19
C GLU A 317 1.22 6.43 15.63
N GLY A 318 1.74 5.22 15.44
CA GLY A 318 3.16 4.90 15.45
C GLY A 318 3.58 4.53 14.05
N LEU A 319 4.65 5.12 13.54
CA LEU A 319 5.18 4.89 12.21
C LEU A 319 6.64 4.46 12.31
N VAL A 320 6.99 3.40 11.61
CA VAL A 320 8.39 3.00 11.40
C VAL A 320 8.62 2.97 9.91
N ARG A 321 9.62 3.70 9.45
CA ARG A 321 9.91 3.86 8.02
C ARG A 321 11.39 3.69 7.76
N LEU A 322 11.73 2.91 6.74
CA LEU A 322 13.05 2.84 6.15
C LEU A 322 13.02 3.61 4.84
N SER A 323 13.91 4.57 4.69
CA SER A 323 14.08 5.32 3.45
C SER A 323 15.51 5.17 2.93
N THR A 324 15.66 5.09 1.61
CA THR A 324 16.96 4.93 0.95
C THR A 324 17.06 5.91 -0.20
N ALA A 325 18.12 6.71 -0.20
CA ALA A 325 18.48 7.64 -1.25
C ALA A 325 19.85 7.29 -1.84
N GLN A 326 19.97 7.38 -3.14
CA GLN A 326 21.29 7.32 -3.77
C GLN A 326 22.00 8.65 -3.59
N VAL A 327 23.29 8.59 -3.29
CA VAL A 327 24.14 9.75 -3.04
C VAL A 327 25.30 9.71 -4.00
N LYS A 328 25.54 10.83 -4.70
CA LYS A 328 26.71 11.02 -5.56
C LYS A 328 27.54 12.19 -5.07
N PRO A 329 28.86 12.03 -5.01
CA PRO A 329 29.75 13.15 -4.76
C PRO A 329 29.74 14.12 -5.94
N SER A 330 29.86 15.40 -5.64
CA SER A 330 30.12 16.48 -6.60
C SER A 330 31.33 17.25 -6.08
N VAL A 331 32.42 17.16 -6.81
CA VAL A 331 33.69 17.75 -6.43
C VAL A 331 33.87 19.08 -7.19
N SER A 332 34.31 20.10 -6.48
CA SER A 332 34.58 21.43 -7.05
C SER A 332 35.85 22.06 -6.46
N GLY A 333 36.45 23.00 -7.16
CA GLY A 333 37.59 23.79 -6.67
C GLY A 333 38.95 23.09 -6.76
N THR A 334 39.04 21.94 -7.47
CA THR A 334 40.29 21.21 -7.68
C THR A 334 40.80 21.36 -9.11
N SER A 335 42.10 21.25 -9.29
CA SER A 335 42.77 21.23 -10.60
C SER A 335 43.04 19.81 -11.12
N SER A 336 42.99 18.80 -10.25
CA SER A 336 43.44 17.45 -10.54
C SER A 336 42.37 16.34 -10.35
N TRP A 337 41.26 16.64 -9.70
CA TRP A 337 40.20 15.67 -9.42
C TRP A 337 38.90 15.96 -10.15
N HIS A 338 38.28 14.96 -10.73
CA HIS A 338 37.00 15.06 -11.42
C HIS A 338 35.93 14.26 -10.67
N THR A 339 34.68 14.73 -10.73
CA THR A 339 33.51 14.04 -10.10
C THR A 339 33.40 12.58 -10.55
N ALA A 340 33.78 12.27 -11.80
CA ALA A 340 33.73 10.91 -12.35
C ALA A 340 34.74 9.95 -11.71
N ASP A 341 35.74 10.46 -10.98
CA ASP A 341 36.74 9.63 -10.30
C ASP A 341 36.20 9.01 -9.02
N PHE A 342 35.00 9.41 -8.56
CA PHE A 342 34.43 9.00 -7.29
C PHE A 342 33.12 8.25 -7.45
N THR A 343 32.97 7.19 -6.69
CA THR A 343 31.77 6.37 -6.67
C THR A 343 30.75 6.89 -5.64
N GLY A 344 29.47 6.85 -6.00
CA GLY A 344 28.37 7.13 -5.09
C GLY A 344 28.07 5.95 -4.15
N GLY A 345 27.02 6.09 -3.37
CA GLY A 345 26.53 5.05 -2.47
C GLY A 345 25.09 5.31 -2.05
N ASP A 346 24.55 4.39 -1.23
CA ASP A 346 23.19 4.48 -0.73
C ASP A 346 23.17 5.00 0.70
N LEU A 347 22.39 6.07 0.94
CA LEU A 347 22.12 6.60 2.26
C LEU A 347 20.79 6.03 2.76
N SER A 348 20.87 5.15 3.75
CA SER A 348 19.70 4.58 4.41
C SER A 348 19.39 5.33 5.70
N GLN A 349 18.10 5.59 5.92
CA GLN A 349 17.61 6.30 7.09
C GLN A 349 16.40 5.57 7.69
N TRP A 350 16.43 5.38 9.00
CA TRP A 350 15.31 4.88 9.77
C TRP A 350 14.57 6.05 10.43
N HIS A 351 13.26 6.03 10.34
CA HIS A 351 12.36 7.01 10.94
C HIS A 351 11.44 6.32 11.93
N PHE A 352 11.35 6.85 13.12
CA PHE A 352 10.49 6.37 14.19
C PHE A 352 9.62 7.54 14.64
N ASP A 353 8.43 7.63 14.06
CA ASP A 353 7.53 8.75 14.27
C ASP A 353 6.32 8.33 15.10
N VAL A 354 5.82 9.25 15.89
CA VAL A 354 4.49 9.19 16.48
C VAL A 354 3.66 10.36 15.97
N ALA A 355 2.37 10.14 15.76
CA ALA A 355 1.49 11.16 15.25
C ALA A 355 0.18 11.23 16.02
N ALA A 356 -0.33 12.45 16.17
CA ALA A 356 -1.73 12.70 16.48
C ALA A 356 -2.47 12.92 15.16
N LYS A 357 -3.49 12.10 14.90
CA LYS A 357 -4.28 12.16 13.67
C LYS A 357 -5.71 12.56 13.96
N TYR A 358 -6.20 13.52 13.20
CA TYR A 358 -7.60 13.91 13.16
C TYR A 358 -8.22 13.53 11.82
N SER A 359 -9.39 12.88 11.84
CA SER A 359 -10.04 12.36 10.65
C SER A 359 -11.43 12.93 10.45
N LEU A 360 -11.72 13.29 9.21
CA LEU A 360 -13.01 13.80 8.76
C LEU A 360 -13.61 12.87 7.71
N ARG A 361 -14.83 12.46 7.91
CA ARG A 361 -15.58 11.70 6.91
C ARG A 361 -15.99 12.60 5.76
N LEU A 362 -15.54 12.30 4.54
CA LEU A 362 -15.92 13.02 3.33
C LEU A 362 -17.10 12.36 2.61
N SER A 363 -17.13 11.03 2.58
CA SER A 363 -18.18 10.26 1.91
C SER A 363 -18.38 8.90 2.62
N PRO A 364 -19.36 8.09 2.23
CA PRO A 364 -19.49 6.72 2.71
C PRO A 364 -18.28 5.82 2.44
N SER A 365 -17.39 6.18 1.52
CA SER A 365 -16.22 5.40 1.16
C SER A 365 -14.89 6.14 1.30
N SER A 366 -14.90 7.39 1.80
CA SER A 366 -13.67 8.17 1.92
C SER A 366 -13.59 8.99 3.20
N ARG A 367 -12.36 9.14 3.68
CA ARG A 367 -12.02 9.88 4.89
C ARG A 367 -10.75 10.68 4.67
N MET A 368 -10.76 11.96 5.00
CA MET A 368 -9.59 12.81 5.01
C MET A 368 -8.95 12.80 6.40
N ASN A 369 -7.64 12.78 6.43
CA ASN A 369 -6.84 12.77 7.66
C ASN A 369 -5.90 13.98 7.68
N ILE A 370 -5.76 14.58 8.84
CA ILE A 370 -4.75 15.58 9.13
C ILE A 370 -3.93 15.04 10.30
N ARG A 371 -2.60 15.09 10.21
CA ARG A 371 -1.72 14.55 11.24
C ARG A 371 -0.59 15.49 11.59
N LEU A 372 -0.21 15.46 12.87
CA LEU A 372 0.97 16.11 13.41
C LEU A 372 1.93 15.01 13.84
N LEU A 373 3.16 15.07 13.34
CA LEU A 373 4.18 14.05 13.52
C LEU A 373 5.34 14.62 14.34
N VAL A 374 5.88 13.77 15.20
CA VAL A 374 7.16 14.00 15.89
C VAL A 374 7.89 12.68 16.00
N GLY A 375 9.20 12.69 15.88
CA GLY A 375 9.97 11.44 15.93
C GLY A 375 11.47 11.64 15.86
N ASP A 376 12.15 10.53 15.66
CA ASP A 376 13.60 10.47 15.53
C ASP A 376 13.97 9.84 14.19
N ARG A 377 14.98 10.43 13.56
CA ARG A 377 15.59 9.92 12.34
C ARG A 377 17.01 9.45 12.64
N LEU A 378 17.28 8.20 12.31
CA LEU A 378 18.60 7.59 12.38
C LEU A 378 19.16 7.46 10.97
N SER A 379 20.20 8.23 10.63
CA SER A 379 20.90 8.14 9.35
C SER A 379 22.09 7.19 9.50
N GLU A 380 22.18 6.17 8.65
CA GLU A 380 23.36 5.33 8.57
C GLU A 380 24.49 6.10 7.92
N GLY A 381 25.73 5.84 8.38
CA GLY A 381 26.91 6.46 7.79
C GLY A 381 27.15 5.92 6.37
N LEU A 382 27.62 6.78 5.48
CA LEU A 382 27.96 6.43 4.11
C LEU A 382 29.48 6.62 3.91
N THR A 383 30.12 5.65 3.25
CA THR A 383 31.54 5.74 2.88
C THR A 383 31.64 5.82 1.36
N LEU A 384 32.28 6.86 0.87
CA LEU A 384 32.52 7.09 -0.55
C LEU A 384 33.95 6.68 -0.91
N ARG A 385 34.11 6.13 -2.10
CA ARG A 385 35.39 5.62 -2.58
C ARG A 385 35.78 6.27 -3.90
N HIS A 386 37.06 6.38 -4.10
CA HIS A 386 37.65 6.68 -5.41
C HIS A 386 37.53 5.43 -6.33
N SER A 387 37.65 5.63 -7.62
CA SER A 387 37.53 4.57 -8.64
C SER A 387 38.56 3.43 -8.50
N ASP A 388 39.69 3.69 -7.82
CA ASP A 388 40.71 2.68 -7.49
C ASP A 388 40.39 1.89 -6.21
N GLY A 389 39.25 2.17 -5.54
CA GLY A 389 38.80 1.53 -4.31
C GLY A 389 39.31 2.19 -3.02
N THR A 390 40.15 3.22 -3.10
CA THR A 390 40.63 3.96 -1.89
C THR A 390 39.48 4.74 -1.25
N LEU A 391 39.54 4.90 0.07
CA LEU A 391 38.57 5.69 0.82
C LEU A 391 38.74 7.18 0.50
N PHE A 392 37.67 7.79 0.01
CA PHE A 392 37.64 9.20 -0.37
C PHE A 392 37.06 10.08 0.72
N ALA A 393 35.82 9.82 1.08
CA ALA A 393 35.09 10.63 2.03
C ALA A 393 34.09 9.79 2.83
N ARG A 394 33.65 10.30 3.95
CA ARG A 394 32.68 9.66 4.82
C ARG A 394 31.61 10.66 5.26
N LEU A 395 30.36 10.25 5.17
CA LEU A 395 29.26 10.87 5.89
C LEU A 395 29.07 10.10 7.19
N PRO A 396 29.25 10.72 8.37
CA PRO A 396 29.10 10.03 9.65
C PRO A 396 27.63 9.62 9.90
N ARG A 397 27.43 8.70 10.83
CA ARG A 397 26.09 8.40 11.35
C ARG A 397 25.54 9.61 12.06
N ALA A 398 24.30 9.94 11.83
CA ALA A 398 23.64 11.08 12.45
C ALA A 398 22.25 10.69 12.97
N ASN A 399 21.91 11.27 14.11
CA ASN A 399 20.58 11.20 14.69
C ASN A 399 19.99 12.60 14.68
N ALA A 400 18.73 12.72 14.30
CA ALA A 400 18.04 13.99 14.26
C ALA A 400 16.62 13.84 14.80
N PHE A 401 16.19 14.81 15.58
CA PHE A 401 14.79 14.94 15.94
C PHE A 401 14.01 15.51 14.76
N GLU A 402 12.87 14.92 14.41
CA GLU A 402 12.03 15.46 13.33
C GLU A 402 10.61 15.75 13.81
N PHE A 403 10.01 16.76 13.22
CA PHE A 403 8.63 17.13 13.45
C PHE A 403 8.00 17.62 12.15
N GLY A 404 6.69 17.49 12.08
CA GLY A 404 6.00 17.92 10.88
C GLY A 404 4.50 17.77 10.93
N SER A 405 3.90 17.91 9.77
CA SER A 405 2.46 17.74 9.59
C SER A 405 2.18 17.08 8.25
N GLY A 406 1.02 16.45 8.16
CA GLY A 406 0.60 15.81 6.92
C GLY A 406 -0.90 15.82 6.73
N ILE A 407 -1.27 15.59 5.50
CA ILE A 407 -2.66 15.35 5.09
C ILE A 407 -2.73 14.02 4.36
N GLY A 408 -3.84 13.33 4.49
CA GLY A 408 -4.04 12.05 3.81
C GLY A 408 -5.50 11.80 3.49
N CYS A 409 -5.73 10.77 2.70
CA CYS A 409 -7.06 10.30 2.39
C CYS A 409 -7.07 8.77 2.43
N ASP A 410 -8.02 8.21 3.18
CA ASP A 410 -8.32 6.77 3.17
C ASP A 410 -9.54 6.54 2.27
N LEU A 411 -9.43 5.54 1.40
CA LEU A 411 -10.49 5.03 0.55
C LEU A 411 -10.82 3.61 1.01
N LEU A 412 -12.04 3.41 1.48
CA LEU A 412 -12.51 2.09 1.91
C LEU A 412 -12.73 1.21 0.67
N ASP A 413 -11.97 0.14 0.56
CA ASP A 413 -12.12 -0.86 -0.48
C ASP A 413 -13.11 -1.96 -0.06
N LYS A 414 -12.87 -2.53 1.13
CA LYS A 414 -13.68 -3.59 1.72
C LYS A 414 -13.84 -3.34 3.22
N GLU A 415 -14.65 -4.16 3.88
CA GLU A 415 -14.92 -4.04 5.33
C GLU A 415 -13.69 -3.93 6.21
N ARG A 416 -12.60 -4.59 5.80
CA ARG A 416 -11.35 -4.70 6.57
C ARG A 416 -10.17 -3.99 5.92
N TYR A 417 -10.38 -3.43 4.73
CA TYR A 417 -9.29 -2.88 3.93
C TYR A 417 -9.62 -1.46 3.49
N ALA A 418 -8.64 -0.63 3.57
CA ALA A 418 -8.64 0.68 2.96
C ALA A 418 -7.31 0.89 2.23
N THR A 419 -7.35 1.56 1.12
CA THR A 419 -6.19 2.12 0.47
C THR A 419 -6.17 3.61 0.71
N GLY A 420 -5.01 4.20 0.66
CA GLY A 420 -4.92 5.63 0.87
C GLY A 420 -3.59 6.21 0.44
N PHE A 421 -3.53 7.51 0.57
CA PHE A 421 -2.30 8.26 0.38
C PHE A 421 -2.14 9.32 1.47
N SER A 422 -0.91 9.72 1.71
CA SER A 422 -0.57 10.87 2.55
C SER A 422 0.53 11.69 1.94
N ILE A 423 0.48 12.96 2.22
CA ILE A 423 1.53 13.94 1.93
C ILE A 423 1.97 14.51 3.26
N ASP A 424 3.23 14.31 3.62
CA ASP A 424 3.81 14.79 4.86
C ASP A 424 4.96 15.75 4.57
N VAL A 425 5.06 16.76 5.41
CA VAL A 425 6.16 17.71 5.44
C VAL A 425 6.83 17.59 6.79
N LEU A 426 8.09 17.14 6.80
CA LEU A 426 8.87 16.97 8.02
C LEU A 426 10.13 17.82 7.98
N ARG A 427 10.51 18.33 9.13
CA ARG A 427 11.75 19.07 9.36
C ARG A 427 12.56 18.38 10.42
N ALA A 428 13.82 18.10 10.10
CA ALA A 428 14.79 17.60 11.06
C ALA A 428 15.52 18.76 11.74
N VAL A 429 15.85 18.57 13.01
CA VAL A 429 16.62 19.50 13.83
C VAL A 429 17.86 18.78 14.36
N GLY A 430 18.98 19.48 14.37
CA GLY A 430 20.26 18.92 14.82
C GLY A 430 21.08 18.26 13.71
N THR A 431 20.68 18.43 12.45
CA THR A 431 21.46 18.00 11.28
C THR A 431 21.14 18.87 10.07
N ASP A 432 22.12 19.11 9.23
CA ASP A 432 21.97 19.71 7.91
C ASP A 432 21.87 18.66 6.79
N VAL A 433 21.96 17.37 7.16
CA VAL A 433 21.72 16.25 6.26
C VAL A 433 20.22 16.14 6.00
N LEU A 434 19.76 16.62 4.84
CA LEU A 434 18.35 16.61 4.42
C LEU A 434 17.40 17.21 5.48
N PRO A 435 17.54 18.50 5.81
CA PRO A 435 16.82 19.12 6.93
C PRO A 435 15.30 19.20 6.71
N CYS A 436 14.84 19.27 5.46
CA CYS A 436 13.42 19.28 5.11
C CYS A 436 13.12 18.14 4.16
N ARG A 437 12.01 17.47 4.41
CA ARG A 437 11.54 16.32 3.64
C ARG A 437 10.04 16.45 3.34
N TYR A 438 9.69 16.19 2.09
CA TYR A 438 8.31 16.08 1.62
C TYR A 438 8.10 14.61 1.26
N SER A 439 7.17 13.94 1.88
CA SER A 439 6.89 12.53 1.65
C SER A 439 5.53 12.37 0.99
N LEU A 440 5.47 11.66 -0.13
CA LEU A 440 4.23 11.21 -0.75
C LEU A 440 4.16 9.69 -0.59
N THR A 441 3.30 9.23 0.29
CA THR A 441 3.16 7.81 0.64
C THR A 441 1.80 7.29 0.16
N THR A 442 1.79 6.12 -0.44
CA THR A 442 0.59 5.31 -0.67
C THR A 442 0.62 4.10 0.24
N TYR A 443 -0.51 3.69 0.79
CA TYR A 443 -0.57 2.61 1.76
C TYR A 443 -1.82 1.75 1.61
N TRP A 444 -1.68 0.51 2.06
CA TRP A 444 -2.78 -0.43 2.28
C TRP A 444 -2.99 -0.56 3.79
N ARG A 445 -4.20 -0.32 4.22
CA ARG A 445 -4.59 -0.32 5.62
C ARG A 445 -5.53 -1.47 5.92
N ILE A 446 -5.26 -2.18 7.01
CA ILE A 446 -6.09 -3.23 7.55
C ILE A 446 -6.77 -2.70 8.81
N ILE A 447 -8.07 -2.93 8.88
CA ILE A 447 -8.90 -2.60 10.04
C ILE A 447 -8.91 -3.81 10.96
N LEU A 448 -8.47 -3.61 12.21
CA LEU A 448 -8.32 -4.67 13.22
C LEU A 448 -9.60 -4.88 14.02
#